data_a94f1f324db62064a769498a8d564950
#
_entry.id   a94f1f324db62064a769498a8d564950
#
_cell.length_a   1.000
_cell.length_b   1.000
_cell.length_c   1.000
_cell.angle_alpha   90.00
_cell.angle_beta   90.00
_cell.angle_gamma   90.00
#
_symmetry.space_group_name_H-M   'P 1'
#
loop_
_entity.id
_entity.type
_entity.pdbx_description
1 polymer ?
#
loop_
_entity_poly.entity_id
_entity_poly.type
_entity_poly.pdbx_seq_one_letter_code
_entity_poly.pdbx_strand_id
1 'polypeptide(L)'
;QSEHFGTWTGWYDAAGASLPDAAAPRTVLYKPWGGHAPAGNYLVSDSDYVEVLTEIDIQTPIPTLVQQRRAQLGFVFLGCRFNDQLPRSFARQIMKRSAGPHYAVMAEPPTRMEARFLEEQGITLIALPLADVAAALTASNPVMA
;
A
#
# COMPACT_ATOMS: atom_id res chain seq x y z
N GLN A 1 11.41 3.73 22.29
CA GLN A 1 10.17 4.34 22.79
C GLN A 1 9.18 4.39 21.66
N SER A 2 8.14 3.63 21.79
CA SER A 2 7.13 3.32 20.77
C SER A 2 6.09 4.41 20.51
N GLU A 3 6.32 5.63 20.92
CA GLU A 3 5.33 6.72 20.82
C GLU A 3 5.01 7.17 19.38
N HIS A 4 5.67 6.59 18.37
CA HIS A 4 5.55 7.04 16.98
C HIS A 4 5.33 5.92 15.96
N PHE A 5 5.08 4.68 16.38
CA PHE A 5 4.77 3.60 15.46
C PHE A 5 3.45 3.85 14.73
N GLY A 6 3.49 3.72 13.41
CA GLY A 6 2.34 3.99 12.58
C GLY A 6 1.91 5.45 12.52
N THR A 7 2.55 6.33 13.28
CA THR A 7 2.20 7.75 13.31
C THR A 7 2.80 8.48 12.11
N TRP A 8 1.96 9.23 11.41
CA TRP A 8 2.40 10.15 10.38
C TRP A 8 3.35 11.21 10.95
N THR A 9 4.56 11.32 10.40
CA THR A 9 5.60 12.23 10.88
C THR A 9 5.88 13.41 9.95
N GLY A 10 5.40 13.39 8.72
CA GLY A 10 5.59 14.46 7.73
C GLY A 10 5.83 13.96 6.32
N TRP A 11 5.98 14.89 5.39
CA TRP A 11 6.33 14.63 4.00
C TRP A 11 7.84 14.74 3.80
N TYR A 12 8.36 13.90 2.94
CA TYR A 12 9.77 13.89 2.56
C TYR A 12 9.91 13.79 1.05
N ASP A 13 10.94 14.40 0.48
CA ASP A 13 11.31 14.21 -0.92
C ASP A 13 12.04 12.88 -1.14
N ALA A 14 12.46 12.62 -2.38
CA ALA A 14 13.19 11.39 -2.71
C ALA A 14 14.57 11.29 -2.04
N ALA A 15 15.16 12.41 -1.64
CA ALA A 15 16.43 12.47 -0.93
C ALA A 15 16.26 12.36 0.60
N GLY A 16 15.01 12.38 1.10
CA GLY A 16 14.70 12.31 2.52
C GLY A 16 14.66 13.67 3.22
N ALA A 17 14.67 14.79 2.49
CA ALA A 17 14.49 16.10 3.07
C ALA A 17 13.01 16.39 3.36
N SER A 18 12.74 17.00 4.52
CA SER A 18 11.38 17.33 4.94
C SER A 18 10.74 18.35 4.01
N LEU A 19 9.49 18.11 3.64
CA LEU A 19 8.68 18.99 2.81
C LEU A 19 7.55 19.62 3.62
N PRO A 20 7.11 20.85 3.26
CA PRO A 20 5.95 21.49 3.90
C PRO A 20 4.64 20.76 3.54
N ASP A 21 3.68 20.76 4.45
CA ASP A 21 2.37 20.08 4.27
C ASP A 21 1.54 20.57 3.08
N ALA A 22 1.82 21.75 2.56
CA ALA A 22 1.08 22.34 1.44
C ALA A 22 1.38 21.75 0.07
N ALA A 23 2.41 20.92 -0.04
CA ALA A 23 2.75 20.25 -1.31
C ALA A 23 1.87 19.01 -1.49
N ALA A 24 0.91 19.06 -2.39
CA ALA A 24 0.14 17.88 -2.81
C ALA A 24 0.84 17.17 -4.00
N PRO A 25 1.78 16.25 -3.76
CA PRO A 25 2.56 15.64 -4.82
C PRO A 25 1.66 14.74 -5.69
N ARG A 26 1.94 14.71 -6.99
CA ARG A 26 1.22 13.84 -7.94
C ARG A 26 1.40 12.37 -7.59
N THR A 27 2.60 11.98 -7.21
CA THR A 27 2.95 10.62 -6.81
C THR A 27 3.39 10.61 -5.36
N VAL A 28 2.87 9.67 -4.60
CA VAL A 28 3.17 9.50 -3.17
C VAL A 28 3.60 8.07 -2.91
N LEU A 29 4.72 7.88 -2.24
CA LEU A 29 5.10 6.62 -1.62
C LEU A 29 4.68 6.66 -0.15
N TYR A 30 3.68 5.89 0.19
CA TYR A 30 3.22 5.72 1.57
C TYR A 30 3.68 4.37 2.12
N LYS A 31 4.34 4.38 3.27
CA LYS A 31 4.83 3.19 3.97
C LYS A 31 4.01 2.98 5.24
N PRO A 32 2.95 2.17 5.20
CA PRO A 32 2.04 2.00 6.35
C PRO A 32 2.72 1.43 7.60
N TRP A 33 3.78 0.65 7.42
CA TRP A 33 4.57 0.07 8.51
C TRP A 33 5.82 0.89 8.87
N GLY A 34 5.86 2.13 8.42
CA GLY A 34 6.98 3.01 8.65
C GLY A 34 8.22 2.67 7.84
N GLY A 35 9.33 3.27 8.22
CA GLY A 35 10.62 3.05 7.59
C GLY A 35 11.78 3.51 8.46
N HIS A 36 12.94 2.89 8.28
CA HIS A 36 14.16 3.26 9.00
C HIS A 36 14.57 4.71 8.71
N ALA A 37 14.49 5.11 7.46
CA ALA A 37 14.81 6.47 7.03
C ALA A 37 13.70 7.00 6.11
N PRO A 38 13.44 8.32 6.10
CA PRO A 38 14.03 9.35 6.97
C PRO A 38 13.40 9.43 8.36
N ALA A 39 12.20 8.85 8.58
CA ALA A 39 11.40 9.08 9.78
C ALA A 39 11.81 8.27 11.01
N GLY A 40 12.47 7.12 10.84
CA GLY A 40 12.86 6.24 11.94
C GLY A 40 11.69 5.61 12.74
N ASN A 41 10.53 5.45 12.10
CA ASN A 41 9.27 5.04 12.72
C ASN A 41 8.79 3.64 12.29
N TYR A 42 9.71 2.71 12.06
CA TYR A 42 9.38 1.35 11.63
C TYR A 42 8.85 0.47 12.78
N LEU A 43 8.01 -0.49 12.41
CA LEU A 43 7.45 -1.47 13.36
C LEU A 43 8.51 -2.50 13.78
N VAL A 44 8.43 -2.96 15.03
CA VAL A 44 9.41 -3.89 15.63
C VAL A 44 8.76 -5.16 16.14
N SER A 45 7.53 -5.10 16.62
CA SER A 45 6.86 -6.23 17.26
C SER A 45 5.59 -6.67 16.53
N ASP A 46 5.16 -7.90 16.77
CA ASP A 46 3.90 -8.43 16.24
C ASP A 46 2.69 -7.64 16.72
N SER A 47 2.73 -7.11 17.95
CA SER A 47 1.68 -6.25 18.49
C SER A 47 1.55 -4.95 17.71
N ASP A 48 2.67 -4.35 17.29
CA ASP A 48 2.65 -3.13 16.46
C ASP A 48 2.00 -3.38 15.10
N TYR A 49 2.26 -4.56 14.50
CA TYR A 49 1.61 -4.96 13.24
C TYR A 49 0.10 -5.13 13.41
N VAL A 50 -0.33 -5.75 14.50
CA VAL A 50 -1.76 -5.93 14.80
C VAL A 50 -2.43 -4.57 15.01
N GLU A 51 -1.78 -3.68 15.75
CA GLU A 51 -2.27 -2.32 15.99
C GLU A 51 -2.45 -1.55 14.68
N VAL A 52 -1.44 -1.51 13.81
CA VAL A 52 -1.56 -0.87 12.49
C VAL A 52 -2.65 -1.50 11.65
N LEU A 53 -2.85 -2.82 11.68
CA LEU A 53 -3.91 -3.48 10.94
C LEU A 53 -5.31 -3.15 11.46
N THR A 54 -5.47 -3.06 12.78
CA THR A 54 -6.76 -2.76 13.39
C THR A 54 -7.11 -1.27 13.30
N GLU A 55 -6.12 -0.40 13.42
CA GLU A 55 -6.30 1.04 13.45
C GLU A 55 -6.34 1.69 12.07
N ILE A 56 -5.90 1.01 11.02
CA ILE A 56 -6.00 1.51 9.63
C ILE A 56 -7.42 2.03 9.29
N ASP A 57 -8.41 1.56 10.01
CA ASP A 57 -9.81 1.91 9.78
C ASP A 57 -10.36 2.96 10.77
N ILE A 58 -9.73 3.18 11.93
CA ILE A 58 -10.37 3.93 13.03
C ILE A 58 -9.53 5.11 13.55
N GLN A 59 -8.24 4.97 13.75
CA GLN A 59 -7.45 5.96 14.48
C GLN A 59 -6.08 6.30 13.88
N THR A 60 -5.59 5.56 12.90
CA THR A 60 -4.27 5.83 12.37
C THR A 60 -4.29 7.16 11.64
N PRO A 61 -3.36 8.06 11.92
CA PRO A 61 -3.22 9.31 11.21
C PRO A 61 -2.66 9.08 9.80
N ILE A 62 -3.43 8.33 8.98
CA ILE A 62 -3.15 8.22 7.56
C ILE A 62 -3.30 9.62 6.98
N PRO A 63 -2.30 10.13 6.26
CA PRO A 63 -2.38 11.46 5.66
C PRO A 63 -3.68 11.63 4.87
N THR A 64 -4.35 12.75 5.02
CA THR A 64 -5.64 13.04 4.36
C THR A 64 -5.58 12.82 2.86
N LEU A 65 -4.46 13.17 2.22
CA LEU A 65 -4.24 12.93 0.79
C LEU A 65 -4.26 11.44 0.45
N VAL A 66 -3.66 10.58 1.27
CA VAL A 66 -3.66 9.12 1.07
C VAL A 66 -5.07 8.57 1.28
N GLN A 67 -5.79 9.05 2.29
CA GLN A 67 -7.18 8.66 2.54
C GLN A 67 -8.10 9.02 1.35
N GLN A 68 -7.99 10.23 0.84
CA GLN A 68 -8.77 10.71 -0.30
C GLN A 68 -8.48 9.88 -1.56
N ARG A 69 -7.20 9.64 -1.88
CA ARG A 69 -6.81 8.81 -3.02
C ARG A 69 -7.31 7.38 -2.88
N ARG A 70 -7.19 6.79 -1.70
CA ARG A 70 -7.71 5.44 -1.42
C ARG A 70 -9.21 5.36 -1.68
N ALA A 71 -9.98 6.34 -1.26
CA ALA A 71 -11.43 6.36 -1.44
C ALA A 71 -11.86 6.52 -2.91
N GLN A 72 -11.06 7.15 -3.74
CA GLN A 72 -11.39 7.48 -5.13
C GLN A 72 -10.81 6.51 -6.17
N LEU A 73 -9.80 5.73 -5.80
CA LEU A 73 -9.02 4.89 -6.71
C LEU A 73 -9.17 3.41 -6.37
N GLY A 74 -8.85 2.55 -7.34
CA GLY A 74 -8.65 1.14 -7.13
C GLY A 74 -7.22 0.81 -6.71
N PHE A 75 -6.99 -0.46 -6.37
CA PHE A 75 -5.67 -0.97 -6.00
C PHE A 75 -5.11 -1.89 -7.06
N VAL A 76 -3.81 -1.79 -7.29
CA VAL A 76 -3.04 -2.78 -8.04
C VAL A 76 -2.02 -3.39 -7.09
N PHE A 77 -2.19 -4.66 -6.75
CA PHE A 77 -1.28 -5.39 -5.89
C PHE A 77 -0.12 -5.94 -6.71
N LEU A 78 1.09 -5.44 -6.44
CA LEU A 78 2.30 -5.81 -7.17
C LEU A 78 3.26 -6.58 -6.26
N GLY A 79 3.72 -7.75 -6.70
CA GLY A 79 4.74 -8.53 -5.99
C GLY A 79 4.29 -9.12 -4.65
N CYS A 80 3.00 -9.20 -4.39
CA CYS A 80 2.47 -9.83 -3.19
C CYS A 80 1.70 -11.11 -3.49
N ARG A 81 1.71 -12.03 -2.51
CA ARG A 81 0.94 -13.28 -2.52
C ARG A 81 -0.10 -13.21 -1.40
N PHE A 82 -1.24 -13.86 -1.62
CA PHE A 82 -2.34 -13.95 -0.65
C PHE A 82 -2.43 -15.35 -0.03
N ASN A 83 -1.29 -15.98 0.16
CA ASN A 83 -1.17 -17.33 0.75
C ASN A 83 -1.34 -17.31 2.27
N ASP A 84 -1.12 -16.17 2.92
CA ASP A 84 -1.15 -15.98 4.36
C ASP A 84 -2.33 -15.12 4.83
N GLN A 85 -2.62 -15.22 6.13
CA GLN A 85 -3.67 -14.42 6.78
C GLN A 85 -3.35 -12.92 6.80
N LEU A 86 -2.08 -12.55 7.04
CA LEU A 86 -1.67 -11.16 7.18
C LEU A 86 -1.89 -10.35 5.90
N PRO A 87 -1.34 -10.74 4.72
CA PRO A 87 -1.60 -10.01 3.48
C PRO A 87 -3.09 -9.98 3.09
N ARG A 88 -3.86 -11.03 3.38
CA ARG A 88 -5.32 -11.03 3.13
C ARG A 88 -6.04 -10.02 4.01
N SER A 89 -5.73 -9.98 5.30
CA SER A 89 -6.33 -9.04 6.24
C SER A 89 -5.99 -7.60 5.88
N PHE A 90 -4.73 -7.35 5.56
CA PHE A 90 -4.28 -6.03 5.11
C PHE A 90 -4.99 -5.58 3.84
N ALA A 91 -5.06 -6.45 2.81
CA ALA A 91 -5.75 -6.14 1.57
C ALA A 91 -7.24 -5.81 1.80
N ARG A 92 -7.96 -6.59 2.62
CA ARG A 92 -9.34 -6.29 2.99
C ARG A 92 -9.47 -4.91 3.62
N GLN A 93 -8.59 -4.58 4.56
CA GLN A 93 -8.66 -3.30 5.28
C GLN A 93 -8.40 -2.11 4.36
N ILE A 94 -7.37 -2.16 3.51
CA ILE A 94 -7.08 -1.04 2.62
C ILE A 94 -8.13 -0.85 1.51
N MET A 95 -8.76 -1.93 1.04
CA MET A 95 -9.80 -1.87 0.01
C MET A 95 -11.17 -1.46 0.53
N LYS A 96 -11.45 -1.59 1.82
CA LYS A 96 -12.78 -1.44 2.43
C LYS A 96 -13.52 -0.15 2.08
N ARG A 97 -12.81 0.92 1.75
CA ARG A 97 -13.39 2.23 1.40
C ARG A 97 -12.86 2.76 0.06
N SER A 98 -12.41 1.87 -0.80
CA SER A 98 -11.90 2.24 -2.12
C SER A 98 -12.98 2.09 -3.19
N ALA A 99 -12.81 2.83 -4.29
CA ALA A 99 -13.80 2.80 -5.38
C ALA A 99 -13.68 1.57 -6.28
N GLY A 100 -12.51 0.90 -6.31
CA GLY A 100 -12.22 -0.12 -7.32
C GLY A 100 -12.03 0.49 -8.73
N PRO A 101 -11.82 -0.36 -9.76
CA PRO A 101 -11.56 -1.80 -9.69
C PRO A 101 -10.23 -2.15 -9.02
N HIS A 102 -10.08 -3.43 -8.61
CA HIS A 102 -8.85 -3.92 -7.98
C HIS A 102 -8.20 -5.00 -8.83
N TYR A 103 -6.88 -5.01 -8.87
CA TYR A 103 -6.08 -5.96 -9.65
C TYR A 103 -4.95 -6.55 -8.81
N ALA A 104 -4.56 -7.79 -9.12
CA ALA A 104 -3.36 -8.41 -8.58
C ALA A 104 -2.50 -8.97 -9.72
N VAL A 105 -1.21 -8.63 -9.71
CA VAL A 105 -0.24 -9.11 -10.70
C VAL A 105 0.51 -10.30 -10.12
N MET A 106 0.36 -11.46 -10.76
CA MET A 106 1.00 -12.71 -10.35
C MET A 106 1.46 -13.48 -11.58
N ALA A 107 2.76 -13.74 -11.71
CA ALA A 107 3.29 -14.55 -12.82
C ALA A 107 2.91 -16.02 -12.70
N GLU A 108 2.94 -16.53 -11.47
CA GLU A 108 2.57 -17.92 -11.19
C GLU A 108 1.08 -18.04 -10.88
N PRO A 109 0.45 -19.15 -11.27
CA PRO A 109 -0.94 -19.41 -10.93
C PRO A 109 -1.19 -19.28 -9.42
N PRO A 110 -2.31 -18.71 -9.02
CA PRO A 110 -2.68 -18.66 -7.61
C PRO A 110 -3.01 -20.06 -7.09
N THR A 111 -2.73 -20.30 -5.83
CA THR A 111 -3.24 -21.48 -5.13
C THR A 111 -4.77 -21.43 -5.07
N ARG A 112 -5.43 -22.55 -4.80
CA ARG A 112 -6.89 -22.62 -4.65
C ARG A 112 -7.41 -21.58 -3.63
N MET A 113 -6.69 -21.38 -2.53
CA MET A 113 -7.10 -20.43 -1.48
C MET A 113 -6.87 -18.98 -1.89
N GLU A 114 -5.80 -18.70 -2.64
CA GLU A 114 -5.58 -17.37 -3.22
C GLU A 114 -6.64 -17.04 -4.26
N ALA A 115 -6.93 -17.96 -5.19
CA ALA A 115 -7.95 -17.76 -6.22
C ALA A 115 -9.32 -17.44 -5.59
N ARG A 116 -9.71 -18.22 -4.57
CA ARG A 116 -10.94 -17.97 -3.82
C ARG A 116 -10.95 -16.59 -3.15
N PHE A 117 -9.84 -16.20 -2.53
CA PHE A 117 -9.71 -14.87 -1.92
C PHE A 117 -9.84 -13.74 -2.95
N LEU A 118 -9.18 -13.86 -4.11
CA LEU A 118 -9.27 -12.88 -5.19
C LEU A 118 -10.72 -12.72 -5.67
N GLU A 119 -11.40 -13.83 -5.89
CA GLU A 119 -12.82 -13.87 -6.29
C GLU A 119 -13.73 -13.22 -5.23
N GLU A 120 -13.61 -13.63 -3.96
CA GLU A 120 -14.41 -13.08 -2.84
C GLU A 120 -14.21 -11.58 -2.65
N GLN A 121 -13.03 -11.05 -2.99
CA GLN A 121 -12.70 -9.63 -2.84
C GLN A 121 -12.90 -8.82 -4.13
N GLY A 122 -13.33 -9.44 -5.22
CA GLY A 122 -13.49 -8.77 -6.52
C GLY A 122 -12.16 -8.26 -7.09
N ILE A 123 -11.07 -8.97 -6.84
CA ILE A 123 -9.73 -8.62 -7.36
C ILE A 123 -9.50 -9.39 -8.66
N THR A 124 -9.30 -8.68 -9.76
CA THR A 124 -8.99 -9.27 -11.06
C THR A 124 -7.52 -9.68 -11.13
N LEU A 125 -7.26 -10.94 -11.46
CA LEU A 125 -5.89 -11.45 -11.67
C LEU A 125 -5.34 -10.99 -13.02
N ILE A 126 -4.13 -10.45 -13.01
CA ILE A 126 -3.29 -10.19 -14.19
C ILE A 126 -2.14 -11.20 -14.17
N ALA A 127 -2.20 -12.19 -15.05
CA ALA A 127 -1.22 -13.27 -15.12
C ALA A 127 -0.02 -12.86 -16.00
N LEU A 128 0.81 -11.96 -15.48
CA LEU A 128 2.01 -11.45 -16.16
C LEU A 128 3.19 -11.41 -15.17
N PRO A 129 4.44 -11.53 -15.68
CA PRO A 129 5.63 -11.23 -14.90
C PRO A 129 5.62 -9.80 -14.37
N LEU A 130 6.02 -9.61 -13.12
CA LEU A 130 6.05 -8.29 -12.50
C LEU A 130 6.95 -7.29 -13.27
N ALA A 131 8.06 -7.79 -13.84
CA ALA A 131 8.96 -6.97 -14.64
C ALA A 131 8.28 -6.36 -15.88
N ASP A 132 7.42 -7.13 -16.56
CA ASP A 132 6.71 -6.68 -17.76
C ASP A 132 5.69 -5.58 -17.40
N VAL A 133 4.98 -5.78 -16.30
CA VAL A 133 4.04 -4.76 -15.78
C VAL A 133 4.76 -3.50 -15.33
N ALA A 134 5.90 -3.64 -14.64
CA ALA A 134 6.71 -2.50 -14.23
C ALA A 134 7.24 -1.72 -15.44
N ALA A 135 7.72 -2.42 -16.47
CA ALA A 135 8.18 -1.80 -17.71
C ALA A 135 7.04 -1.03 -18.42
N ALA A 136 5.84 -1.62 -18.50
CA ALA A 136 4.68 -0.97 -19.10
C ALA A 136 4.24 0.29 -18.33
N LEU A 137 4.24 0.23 -16.99
CA LEU A 137 3.88 1.38 -16.16
C LEU A 137 4.89 2.53 -16.28
N THR A 138 6.19 2.22 -16.38
CA THR A 138 7.23 3.23 -16.57
C THR A 138 7.21 3.82 -17.98
N ALA A 139 6.96 3.02 -19.00
CA ALA A 139 6.83 3.50 -20.39
C ALA A 139 5.60 4.42 -20.58
N SER A 140 4.50 4.15 -19.87
CA SER A 140 3.27 4.94 -19.93
C SER A 140 3.34 6.27 -19.16
N ASN A 141 4.33 6.43 -18.28
CA ASN A 141 4.61 7.65 -17.54
C ASN A 141 6.09 8.05 -17.74
N PRO A 142 6.47 8.59 -18.91
CA PRO A 142 7.79 9.15 -19.04
C PRO A 142 7.95 10.25 -17.98
N VAL A 143 8.79 10.00 -17.01
CA VAL A 143 9.23 11.02 -16.07
C VAL A 143 9.87 12.10 -16.95
N MET A 144 9.23 13.25 -17.06
CA MET A 144 9.86 14.41 -17.67
C MET A 144 11.09 14.73 -16.82
N ALA A 145 12.24 14.45 -17.39
CA ALA A 145 13.54 14.76 -16.82
C ALA A 145 13.73 16.26 -16.64
#